data_f840a1dbd603dc22976b49659b479810
#
_entry.id   f840a1dbd603dc22976b49659b479810
#
_cell.length_a   1.000
_cell.length_b   1.000
_cell.length_c   1.000
_cell.angle_alpha   90.00
_cell.angle_beta   90.00
_cell.angle_gamma   90.00
#
_symmetry.space_group_name_H-M   'P 1'
#
loop_
_entity.id
_entity.type
_entity.pdbx_description
1 polymer ?
#
loop_
_entity_poly.entity_id
_entity_poly.type
_entity_poly.pdbx_seq_one_letter_code
_entity_poly.pdbx_strand_id
1 'polypeptide(L)'
;MIHHFRDFIDDLKTTHGDNLVSVILYGSAAAGDFVPNRSDHNILVALNKIGPEDLRLAHACVREWARIGNPIPVYFTVSELQNAADVFPIEFHQMTVAHKVLYGRDVIEGLNISNQFLRHQAEYELRSKLIQLRRQYIPASSSAEKLMKLMADSLASFAALFRAVLILHGIEPPATKHEIVALTSKHLNISGAPFEKIFDIRENNLVKTLDEAEANDLFGQYMEEIERVIDAVNKVE
;
A
#
# COMPACT_ATOMS: atom_id res chain seq x y z
N MET A 1 -20.49 -4.88 12.38
CA MET A 1 -19.55 -4.02 11.63
C MET A 1 -19.95 -2.53 11.67
N ILE A 2 -21.20 -2.17 11.31
CA ILE A 2 -21.68 -0.76 11.29
C ILE A 2 -21.66 -0.10 12.69
N HIS A 3 -21.92 -0.83 13.77
CA HIS A 3 -21.88 -0.32 15.14
C HIS A 3 -20.48 0.18 15.53
N HIS A 4 -19.43 -0.57 15.24
CA HIS A 4 -18.06 -0.21 15.62
C HIS A 4 -17.57 1.10 14.98
N PHE A 5 -17.93 1.39 13.70
CA PHE A 5 -17.60 2.67 13.08
C PHE A 5 -18.32 3.84 13.73
N ARG A 6 -19.60 3.67 14.04
CA ARG A 6 -20.41 4.73 14.69
C ARG A 6 -19.84 5.05 16.07
N ASP A 7 -19.61 4.01 16.88
CA ASP A 7 -19.07 4.17 18.24
C ASP A 7 -17.72 4.88 18.19
N PHE A 8 -16.82 4.45 17.30
CA PHE A 8 -15.50 5.06 17.13
C PHE A 8 -15.57 6.54 16.67
N ILE A 9 -16.48 6.86 15.75
CA ILE A 9 -16.69 8.25 15.30
C ILE A 9 -17.24 9.10 16.44
N ASP A 10 -18.19 8.61 17.21
CA ASP A 10 -18.79 9.34 18.33
C ASP A 10 -17.77 9.55 19.46
N ASP A 11 -16.89 8.59 19.70
CA ASP A 11 -15.75 8.73 20.61
C ASP A 11 -14.76 9.81 20.12
N LEU A 12 -14.40 9.83 18.84
CA LEU A 12 -13.53 10.86 18.26
C LEU A 12 -14.16 12.25 18.35
N LYS A 13 -15.46 12.38 18.11
CA LYS A 13 -16.20 13.66 18.27
C LYS A 13 -16.16 14.13 19.71
N THR A 14 -16.39 13.23 20.64
CA THR A 14 -16.33 13.56 22.08
C THR A 14 -14.91 13.95 22.49
N THR A 15 -13.90 13.26 21.97
CA THR A 15 -12.49 13.45 22.31
C THR A 15 -11.94 14.78 21.79
N HIS A 16 -12.23 15.12 20.53
CA HIS A 16 -11.62 16.26 19.83
C HIS A 16 -12.54 17.48 19.69
N GLY A 17 -13.87 17.30 19.87
CA GLY A 17 -14.83 18.39 19.77
C GLY A 17 -14.67 19.20 18.48
N ASP A 18 -14.60 20.52 18.60
CA ASP A 18 -14.46 21.45 17.46
C ASP A 18 -13.10 21.35 16.73
N ASN A 19 -12.12 20.64 17.31
CA ASN A 19 -10.84 20.38 16.65
C ASN A 19 -10.96 19.29 15.58
N LEU A 20 -11.98 18.41 15.65
CA LEU A 20 -12.22 17.36 14.65
C LEU A 20 -12.86 17.93 13.37
N VAL A 21 -12.16 17.83 12.27
CA VAL A 21 -12.62 18.31 10.96
C VAL A 21 -13.23 17.20 10.11
N SER A 22 -12.57 16.04 10.07
CA SER A 22 -13.03 14.92 9.23
C SER A 22 -12.53 13.58 9.75
N VAL A 23 -13.31 12.51 9.47
CA VAL A 23 -12.93 11.12 9.63
C VAL A 23 -13.19 10.42 8.30
N ILE A 24 -12.17 9.83 7.71
CA ILE A 24 -12.22 9.25 6.37
C ILE A 24 -11.74 7.81 6.41
N LEU A 25 -12.53 6.89 5.87
CA LEU A 25 -12.12 5.54 5.54
C LEU A 25 -11.45 5.54 4.17
N TYR A 26 -10.29 4.90 4.02
CA TYR A 26 -9.59 4.83 2.74
C TYR A 26 -9.01 3.43 2.45
N GLY A 27 -8.53 3.24 1.21
CA GLY A 27 -7.96 1.99 0.75
C GLY A 27 -9.01 0.92 0.39
N SER A 28 -8.64 -0.36 0.43
CA SER A 28 -9.47 -1.47 -0.06
C SER A 28 -10.86 -1.53 0.58
N ALA A 29 -10.98 -1.18 1.85
CA ALA A 29 -12.27 -1.15 2.54
C ALA A 29 -13.21 -0.05 2.02
N ALA A 30 -12.66 1.07 1.52
CA ALA A 30 -13.43 2.14 0.89
C ALA A 30 -13.78 1.83 -0.57
N ALA A 31 -12.91 1.11 -1.27
CA ALA A 31 -13.12 0.69 -2.66
C ALA A 31 -14.21 -0.39 -2.83
N GLY A 32 -14.66 -1.02 -1.74
CA GLY A 32 -15.61 -2.14 -1.81
C GLY A 32 -14.94 -3.52 -1.94
N ASP A 33 -13.61 -3.59 -1.95
CA ASP A 33 -12.81 -4.81 -2.09
C ASP A 33 -12.44 -5.41 -0.72
N PHE A 34 -13.28 -5.17 0.29
CA PHE A 34 -13.02 -5.65 1.64
C PHE A 34 -13.13 -7.17 1.73
N VAL A 35 -12.01 -7.82 2.00
CA VAL A 35 -11.95 -9.26 2.27
C VAL A 35 -11.82 -9.47 3.78
N PRO A 36 -12.80 -10.10 4.46
CA PRO A 36 -12.71 -10.40 5.89
C PRO A 36 -11.41 -11.13 6.24
N ASN A 37 -10.76 -10.73 7.33
CA ASN A 37 -9.47 -11.26 7.82
C ASN A 37 -8.23 -10.99 6.92
N ARG A 38 -8.38 -10.23 5.83
CA ARG A 38 -7.27 -9.86 4.94
C ARG A 38 -7.20 -8.36 4.64
N SER A 39 -8.29 -7.63 4.85
CA SER A 39 -8.36 -6.19 4.63
C SER A 39 -8.50 -5.45 5.94
N ASP A 40 -7.77 -4.35 6.08
CA ASP A 40 -7.80 -3.46 7.22
C ASP A 40 -8.74 -2.27 6.96
N HIS A 41 -9.31 -1.72 8.03
CA HIS A 41 -10.05 -0.47 7.96
C HIS A 41 -9.10 0.70 8.25
N ASN A 42 -8.50 1.23 7.20
CA ASN A 42 -7.60 2.38 7.33
C ASN A 42 -8.40 3.66 7.51
N ILE A 43 -8.14 4.37 8.60
CA ILE A 43 -8.82 5.62 8.95
C ILE A 43 -7.83 6.77 8.93
N LEU A 44 -8.23 7.87 8.30
CA LEU A 44 -7.60 9.17 8.43
C LEU A 44 -8.48 10.05 9.31
N VAL A 45 -7.86 10.65 10.32
CA VAL A 45 -8.47 11.66 11.20
C VAL A 45 -7.84 13.00 10.89
N ALA A 46 -8.64 13.95 10.41
CA ALA A 46 -8.20 15.31 10.14
C ALA A 46 -8.63 16.25 11.27
N LEU A 47 -7.66 16.96 11.83
CA LEU A 47 -7.84 17.94 12.88
C LEU A 47 -7.48 19.35 12.37
N ASN A 48 -7.95 20.40 13.07
CA ASN A 48 -7.48 21.77 12.83
C ASN A 48 -6.04 21.97 13.31
N LYS A 49 -5.69 21.34 14.46
CA LYS A 49 -4.33 21.36 15.03
C LYS A 49 -4.01 20.01 15.68
N ILE A 50 -2.72 19.66 15.73
CA ILE A 50 -2.24 18.46 16.41
C ILE A 50 -1.10 18.84 17.33
N GLY A 51 -1.29 18.55 18.62
CA GLY A 51 -0.24 18.58 19.63
C GLY A 51 -0.21 17.28 20.41
N PRO A 52 0.80 17.10 21.28
CA PRO A 52 0.89 15.88 22.11
C PRO A 52 -0.36 15.63 22.97
N GLU A 53 -1.05 16.68 23.37
CA GLU A 53 -2.28 16.59 24.16
C GLU A 53 -3.43 16.01 23.32
N ASP A 54 -3.61 16.48 22.07
CA ASP A 54 -4.64 15.98 21.17
C ASP A 54 -4.47 14.47 20.92
N LEU A 55 -3.23 14.03 20.72
CA LEU A 55 -2.91 12.61 20.51
C LEU A 55 -3.11 11.78 21.79
N ARG A 56 -2.78 12.35 22.96
CA ARG A 56 -2.99 11.69 24.25
C ARG A 56 -4.47 11.48 24.55
N LEU A 57 -5.31 12.45 24.24
CA LEU A 57 -6.75 12.35 24.42
C LEU A 57 -7.34 11.22 23.56
N ALA A 58 -6.81 11.00 22.36
CA ALA A 58 -7.25 9.92 21.47
C ALA A 58 -6.90 8.50 21.95
N HIS A 59 -6.01 8.36 22.96
CA HIS A 59 -5.48 7.07 23.39
C HIS A 59 -6.57 6.02 23.70
N ALA A 60 -7.65 6.40 24.38
CA ALA A 60 -8.68 5.46 24.82
C ALA A 60 -9.46 4.90 23.63
N CYS A 61 -9.98 5.75 22.74
CA CYS A 61 -10.76 5.34 21.57
C CYS A 61 -9.90 4.61 20.53
N VAL A 62 -8.66 5.06 20.30
CA VAL A 62 -7.72 4.40 19.37
C VAL A 62 -7.31 3.01 19.89
N ARG A 63 -7.08 2.85 21.18
CA ARG A 63 -6.78 1.55 21.78
C ARG A 63 -7.95 0.57 21.60
N GLU A 64 -9.18 1.01 21.80
CA GLU A 64 -10.35 0.17 21.61
C GLU A 64 -10.55 -0.20 20.14
N TRP A 65 -10.32 0.74 19.22
CA TRP A 65 -10.31 0.51 17.78
C TRP A 65 -9.25 -0.52 17.36
N ALA A 66 -8.04 -0.43 17.93
CA ALA A 66 -6.96 -1.38 17.66
C ALA A 66 -7.24 -2.77 18.26
N ARG A 67 -7.91 -2.84 19.44
CA ARG A 67 -8.26 -4.10 20.11
C ARG A 67 -9.17 -5.00 19.27
N ILE A 68 -9.99 -4.41 18.41
CA ILE A 68 -10.86 -5.17 17.48
C ILE A 68 -10.16 -5.49 16.14
N GLY A 69 -8.81 -5.34 16.06
CA GLY A 69 -7.99 -5.78 14.94
C GLY A 69 -7.78 -4.73 13.84
N ASN A 70 -8.16 -3.47 14.06
CA ASN A 70 -7.94 -2.42 13.07
C ASN A 70 -6.59 -1.72 13.28
N PRO A 71 -5.98 -1.16 12.20
CA PRO A 71 -4.80 -0.32 12.31
C PRO A 71 -5.06 0.96 13.12
N ILE A 72 -4.00 1.48 13.74
CA ILE A 72 -4.04 2.81 14.36
C ILE A 72 -4.31 3.85 13.26
N PRO A 73 -5.30 4.75 13.44
CA PRO A 73 -5.59 5.79 12.47
C PRO A 73 -4.39 6.72 12.23
N VAL A 74 -4.26 7.22 11.00
CA VAL A 74 -3.31 8.31 10.71
C VAL A 74 -3.96 9.65 11.03
N TYR A 75 -3.21 10.54 11.68
CA TYR A 75 -3.64 11.87 12.07
C TYR A 75 -2.92 12.92 11.23
N PHE A 76 -3.67 13.82 10.62
CA PHE A 76 -3.15 14.97 9.89
C PHE A 76 -3.91 16.24 10.29
N THR A 77 -3.26 17.38 10.27
CA THR A 77 -3.97 18.64 10.17
C THR A 77 -4.45 18.86 8.75
N VAL A 78 -5.51 19.66 8.57
CA VAL A 78 -5.97 20.04 7.23
C VAL A 78 -4.87 20.73 6.42
N SER A 79 -4.04 21.55 7.09
CA SER A 79 -2.89 22.21 6.45
C SER A 79 -1.81 21.22 6.01
N GLU A 80 -1.51 20.20 6.81
CA GLU A 80 -0.55 19.15 6.43
C GLU A 80 -1.04 18.37 5.22
N LEU A 81 -2.32 17.98 5.15
CA LEU A 81 -2.87 17.30 3.98
C LEU A 81 -2.68 18.10 2.69
N GLN A 82 -2.89 19.42 2.75
CA GLN A 82 -2.72 20.30 1.60
C GLN A 82 -1.26 20.48 1.18
N ASN A 83 -0.33 20.44 2.15
CA ASN A 83 1.09 20.71 1.92
C ASN A 83 1.95 19.44 1.82
N ALA A 84 1.44 18.26 2.15
CA ALA A 84 2.20 17.01 2.14
C ALA A 84 1.92 16.13 0.90
N ALA A 85 1.11 16.59 -0.04
CA ALA A 85 0.80 15.86 -1.26
C ALA A 85 2.03 15.62 -2.17
N ASP A 86 3.07 16.41 -2.00
CA ASP A 86 4.37 16.26 -2.65
C ASP A 86 5.31 15.28 -1.91
N VAL A 87 5.08 15.03 -0.63
CA VAL A 87 5.93 14.15 0.20
C VAL A 87 5.42 12.71 0.21
N PHE A 88 4.10 12.52 0.20
CA PHE A 88 3.42 11.20 0.24
C PHE A 88 2.49 10.98 -0.96
N PRO A 89 2.96 11.17 -2.20
CA PRO A 89 2.11 11.13 -3.37
C PRO A 89 1.47 9.76 -3.63
N ILE A 90 2.14 8.65 -3.30
CA ILE A 90 1.57 7.29 -3.45
C ILE A 90 0.37 7.10 -2.51
N GLU A 91 0.52 7.45 -1.23
CA GLU A 91 -0.50 7.29 -0.21
C GLU A 91 -1.71 8.18 -0.51
N PHE A 92 -1.47 9.44 -0.84
CA PHE A 92 -2.55 10.37 -1.15
C PHE A 92 -3.26 10.03 -2.45
N HIS A 93 -2.51 9.55 -3.47
CA HIS A 93 -3.17 9.07 -4.68
C HIS A 93 -4.10 7.88 -4.39
N GLN A 94 -3.68 6.95 -3.54
CA GLN A 94 -4.56 5.85 -3.13
C GLN A 94 -5.80 6.34 -2.37
N MET A 95 -5.64 7.37 -1.53
CA MET A 95 -6.76 7.98 -0.81
C MET A 95 -7.72 8.72 -1.75
N THR A 96 -7.23 9.43 -2.77
CA THR A 96 -8.11 10.14 -3.73
C THR A 96 -8.95 9.19 -4.56
N VAL A 97 -8.41 8.03 -4.93
CA VAL A 97 -9.10 7.03 -5.76
C VAL A 97 -10.17 6.28 -4.97
N ALA A 98 -9.89 5.94 -3.70
CA ALA A 98 -10.77 5.11 -2.90
C ALA A 98 -10.86 5.61 -1.46
N HIS A 99 -11.82 6.50 -1.20
CA HIS A 99 -12.15 6.97 0.14
C HIS A 99 -13.65 7.15 0.35
N LYS A 100 -14.04 7.17 1.62
CA LYS A 100 -15.40 7.46 2.06
C LYS A 100 -15.36 8.35 3.28
N VAL A 101 -15.98 9.51 3.20
CA VAL A 101 -16.16 10.40 4.35
C VAL A 101 -17.14 9.77 5.32
N LEU A 102 -16.68 9.49 6.54
CA LEU A 102 -17.50 8.95 7.63
C LEU A 102 -18.06 10.05 8.53
N TYR A 103 -17.31 11.17 8.65
CA TYR A 103 -17.71 12.36 9.40
C TYR A 103 -17.04 13.62 8.85
N GLY A 104 -17.75 14.75 8.93
CA GLY A 104 -17.24 16.06 8.57
C GLY A 104 -17.20 16.32 7.06
N ARG A 105 -16.29 17.19 6.62
CA ARG A 105 -16.10 17.52 5.21
C ARG A 105 -15.07 16.63 4.55
N ASP A 106 -15.14 16.51 3.24
CA ASP A 106 -14.09 15.89 2.46
C ASP A 106 -12.85 16.80 2.44
N VAL A 107 -11.73 16.30 2.98
CA VAL A 107 -10.44 17.00 3.01
C VAL A 107 -9.44 16.40 2.03
N ILE A 108 -9.83 15.33 1.31
CA ILE A 108 -9.05 14.66 0.29
C ILE A 108 -9.44 15.14 -1.10
N GLU A 109 -10.70 15.53 -1.26
CA GLU A 109 -11.20 16.08 -2.53
C GLU A 109 -10.38 17.31 -2.94
N GLY A 110 -9.88 17.30 -4.17
CA GLY A 110 -9.10 18.41 -4.72
C GLY A 110 -7.63 18.45 -4.32
N LEU A 111 -7.09 17.43 -3.65
CA LEU A 111 -5.64 17.31 -3.47
C LEU A 111 -4.95 17.16 -4.83
N ASN A 112 -4.02 18.05 -5.10
CA ASN A 112 -3.25 18.02 -6.33
C ASN A 112 -1.94 17.24 -6.11
N ILE A 113 -1.86 16.05 -6.70
CA ILE A 113 -0.72 15.16 -6.59
C ILE A 113 0.08 15.22 -7.88
N SER A 114 1.30 15.73 -7.81
CA SER A 114 2.19 15.85 -8.97
C SER A 114 2.75 14.49 -9.39
N ASN A 115 2.70 14.18 -10.69
CA ASN A 115 3.33 12.98 -11.26
C ASN A 115 4.86 12.95 -11.02
N GLN A 116 5.52 14.10 -10.98
CA GLN A 116 6.95 14.18 -10.70
C GLN A 116 7.28 13.64 -9.31
N PHE A 117 6.52 14.04 -8.29
CA PHE A 117 6.74 13.54 -6.93
C PHE A 117 6.36 12.06 -6.82
N LEU A 118 5.27 11.65 -7.47
CA LEU A 118 4.87 10.24 -7.54
C LEU A 118 5.97 9.38 -8.18
N ARG A 119 6.61 9.85 -9.25
CA ARG A 119 7.74 9.15 -9.89
C ARG A 119 8.92 9.00 -8.93
N HIS A 120 9.32 10.08 -8.27
CA HIS A 120 10.46 10.05 -7.35
C HIS A 120 10.21 9.10 -6.16
N GLN A 121 9.02 9.14 -5.57
CA GLN A 121 8.67 8.23 -4.47
C GLN A 121 8.60 6.79 -4.96
N ALA A 122 7.97 6.51 -6.10
CA ALA A 122 7.89 5.17 -6.66
C ALA A 122 9.27 4.58 -6.94
N GLU A 123 10.18 5.36 -7.55
CA GLU A 123 11.56 4.94 -7.79
C GLU A 123 12.31 4.67 -6.49
N TYR A 124 12.22 5.58 -5.51
CA TYR A 124 12.86 5.42 -4.21
C TYR A 124 12.39 4.15 -3.49
N GLU A 125 11.08 3.93 -3.42
CA GLU A 125 10.51 2.77 -2.75
C GLU A 125 10.86 1.46 -3.46
N LEU A 126 10.79 1.42 -4.79
CA LEU A 126 11.17 0.25 -5.58
C LEU A 126 12.65 -0.11 -5.38
N ARG A 127 13.56 0.87 -5.47
CA ARG A 127 14.99 0.65 -5.23
C ARG A 127 15.29 0.21 -3.81
N SER A 128 14.63 0.83 -2.82
CA SER A 128 14.79 0.49 -1.40
C SER A 128 14.37 -0.96 -1.13
N LYS A 129 13.22 -1.38 -1.68
CA LYS A 129 12.74 -2.76 -1.56
C LYS A 129 13.62 -3.75 -2.32
N LEU A 130 14.15 -3.39 -3.48
CA LEU A 130 15.09 -4.24 -4.21
C LEU A 130 16.39 -4.45 -3.41
N ILE A 131 16.94 -3.40 -2.80
CA ILE A 131 18.11 -3.49 -1.93
C ILE A 131 17.82 -4.43 -0.74
N GLN A 132 16.65 -4.29 -0.12
CA GLN A 132 16.22 -5.16 0.97
C GLN A 132 16.08 -6.61 0.50
N LEU A 133 15.48 -6.86 -0.65
CA LEU A 133 15.32 -8.18 -1.27
C LEU A 133 16.67 -8.86 -1.49
N ARG A 134 17.64 -8.13 -2.06
CA ARG A 134 19.01 -8.62 -2.25
C ARG A 134 19.70 -9.00 -0.93
N ARG A 135 19.53 -8.17 0.12
CA ARG A 135 20.07 -8.47 1.45
C ARG A 135 19.46 -9.74 2.05
N GLN A 136 18.16 -9.93 1.88
CA GLN A 136 17.45 -11.12 2.39
C GLN A 136 17.74 -12.39 1.57
N TYR A 137 18.07 -12.24 0.29
CA TYR A 137 18.49 -13.34 -0.57
C TYR A 137 19.75 -14.03 -0.05
N ILE A 138 20.76 -13.28 0.41
CA ILE A 138 22.06 -13.83 0.82
C ILE A 138 21.91 -15.00 1.82
N PRO A 139 21.22 -14.86 2.96
CA PRO A 139 21.02 -15.97 3.89
C PRO A 139 19.96 -16.99 3.42
N ALA A 140 19.13 -16.68 2.44
CA ALA A 140 18.07 -17.56 1.94
C ALA A 140 18.53 -18.45 0.77
N SER A 141 19.62 -18.07 0.06
CA SER A 141 20.06 -18.66 -1.20
C SER A 141 20.35 -20.16 -1.15
N SER A 142 20.69 -20.70 0.01
CA SER A 142 20.98 -22.14 0.23
C SER A 142 19.74 -22.97 0.63
N SER A 143 18.53 -22.44 0.46
CA SER A 143 17.29 -23.14 0.83
C SER A 143 16.14 -22.75 -0.08
N ALA A 144 15.65 -23.69 -0.88
CA ALA A 144 14.48 -23.48 -1.74
C ALA A 144 13.26 -22.98 -0.96
N GLU A 145 12.99 -23.54 0.22
CA GLU A 145 11.85 -23.11 1.07
C GLU A 145 11.97 -21.64 1.49
N LYS A 146 13.16 -21.22 1.97
CA LYS A 146 13.38 -19.81 2.37
C LYS A 146 13.29 -18.86 1.17
N LEU A 147 13.79 -19.27 0.00
CA LEU A 147 13.69 -18.47 -1.23
C LEU A 147 12.25 -18.33 -1.69
N MET A 148 11.50 -19.42 -1.75
CA MET A 148 10.08 -19.39 -2.11
C MET A 148 9.29 -18.48 -1.17
N LYS A 149 9.53 -18.59 0.15
CA LYS A 149 8.90 -17.72 1.13
C LYS A 149 9.29 -16.25 0.92
N LEU A 150 10.57 -15.95 0.72
CA LEU A 150 11.06 -14.59 0.46
C LEU A 150 10.39 -13.97 -0.76
N MET A 151 10.31 -14.69 -1.87
CA MET A 151 9.65 -14.23 -3.09
C MET A 151 8.15 -13.99 -2.86
N ALA A 152 7.44 -14.95 -2.25
CA ALA A 152 6.02 -14.84 -1.96
C ALA A 152 5.68 -13.66 -1.03
N ASP A 153 6.49 -13.41 0.00
CA ASP A 153 6.31 -12.30 0.94
C ASP A 153 6.61 -10.94 0.27
N SER A 154 7.66 -10.86 -0.57
CA SER A 154 8.06 -9.62 -1.23
C SER A 154 7.13 -9.20 -2.37
N LEU A 155 6.56 -10.14 -3.12
CA LEU A 155 5.71 -9.86 -4.29
C LEU A 155 4.56 -8.92 -3.97
N ALA A 156 3.90 -9.11 -2.81
CA ALA A 156 2.77 -8.27 -2.40
C ALA A 156 3.15 -6.79 -2.26
N SER A 157 4.39 -6.52 -1.84
CA SER A 157 4.92 -5.16 -1.68
C SER A 157 5.28 -4.54 -3.02
N PHE A 158 5.90 -5.31 -3.93
CA PHE A 158 6.17 -4.84 -5.28
C PHE A 158 4.89 -4.59 -6.09
N ALA A 159 3.91 -5.49 -6.00
CA ALA A 159 2.61 -5.30 -6.65
C ALA A 159 1.89 -4.01 -6.21
N ALA A 160 2.01 -3.63 -4.92
CA ALA A 160 1.48 -2.36 -4.45
C ALA A 160 2.18 -1.15 -5.09
N LEU A 161 3.50 -1.23 -5.31
CA LEU A 161 4.26 -0.18 -6.01
C LEU A 161 4.01 -0.15 -7.51
N PHE A 162 3.75 -1.31 -8.14
CA PHE A 162 3.39 -1.38 -9.56
C PHE A 162 2.08 -0.64 -9.86
N ARG A 163 1.19 -0.50 -8.88
CA ARG A 163 0.03 0.40 -8.98
C ARG A 163 0.45 1.83 -9.29
N ALA A 164 1.45 2.36 -8.57
CA ALA A 164 1.98 3.70 -8.82
C ALA A 164 2.63 3.80 -10.21
N VAL A 165 3.29 2.72 -10.66
CA VAL A 165 3.87 2.66 -12.02
C VAL A 165 2.79 2.78 -13.09
N LEU A 166 1.67 2.07 -12.98
CA LEU A 166 0.54 2.18 -13.92
C LEU A 166 -0.01 3.61 -13.95
N ILE A 167 -0.18 4.23 -12.78
CA ILE A 167 -0.66 5.62 -12.66
C ILE A 167 0.27 6.58 -13.39
N LEU A 168 1.58 6.45 -13.19
CA LEU A 168 2.59 7.26 -13.88
C LEU A 168 2.51 7.16 -15.41
N HIS A 169 2.07 6.01 -15.91
CA HIS A 169 1.82 5.79 -17.34
C HIS A 169 0.40 6.15 -17.78
N GLY A 170 -0.41 6.81 -16.94
CA GLY A 170 -1.78 7.20 -17.25
C GLY A 170 -2.77 6.04 -17.36
N ILE A 171 -2.45 4.90 -16.74
CA ILE A 171 -3.27 3.69 -16.77
C ILE A 171 -4.00 3.54 -15.45
N GLU A 172 -5.32 3.38 -15.50
CA GLU A 172 -6.13 3.07 -14.32
C GLU A 172 -5.76 1.68 -13.78
N PRO A 173 -5.26 1.59 -12.53
CA PRO A 173 -4.86 0.32 -11.97
C PRO A 173 -6.06 -0.55 -11.62
N PRO A 174 -6.02 -1.86 -11.96
CA PRO A 174 -7.06 -2.80 -11.58
C PRO A 174 -7.10 -3.03 -10.05
N ALA A 175 -8.16 -3.72 -9.59
CA ALA A 175 -8.40 -3.94 -8.16
C ALA A 175 -7.37 -4.90 -7.52
N THR A 176 -7.10 -6.02 -8.17
CA THR A 176 -6.30 -7.10 -7.58
C THR A 176 -4.80 -6.95 -7.87
N LYS A 177 -3.97 -7.42 -6.94
CA LYS A 177 -2.50 -7.41 -7.10
C LYS A 177 -2.04 -8.24 -8.30
N HIS A 178 -2.73 -9.33 -8.59
CA HIS A 178 -2.43 -10.19 -9.72
C HIS A 178 -2.64 -9.45 -11.05
N GLU A 179 -3.80 -8.81 -11.20
CA GLU A 179 -4.10 -8.01 -12.40
C GLU A 179 -3.16 -6.79 -12.54
N ILE A 180 -2.77 -6.15 -11.42
CA ILE A 180 -1.80 -5.05 -11.43
C ILE A 180 -0.48 -5.53 -12.01
N VAL A 181 0.06 -6.66 -11.53
CA VAL A 181 1.33 -7.21 -12.01
C VAL A 181 1.22 -7.63 -13.48
N ALA A 182 0.15 -8.32 -13.86
CA ALA A 182 -0.09 -8.74 -15.24
C ALA A 182 -0.17 -7.55 -16.20
N LEU A 183 -0.92 -6.50 -15.81
CA LEU A 183 -1.07 -5.29 -16.62
C LEU A 183 0.24 -4.50 -16.72
N THR A 184 0.99 -4.38 -15.62
CA THR A 184 2.31 -3.74 -15.61
C THR A 184 3.28 -4.49 -16.51
N SER A 185 3.35 -5.82 -16.40
CA SER A 185 4.21 -6.65 -17.25
C SER A 185 3.89 -6.49 -18.73
N LYS A 186 2.61 -6.51 -19.08
CA LYS A 186 2.16 -6.29 -20.45
C LYS A 186 2.50 -4.90 -20.97
N HIS A 187 2.25 -3.85 -20.16
CA HIS A 187 2.47 -2.46 -20.58
C HIS A 187 3.95 -2.14 -20.77
N LEU A 188 4.81 -2.62 -19.88
CA LEU A 188 6.25 -2.40 -19.94
C LEU A 188 6.97 -3.41 -20.85
N ASN A 189 6.24 -4.35 -21.45
CA ASN A 189 6.81 -5.43 -22.29
C ASN A 189 7.91 -6.20 -21.56
N ILE A 190 7.65 -6.60 -20.32
CA ILE A 190 8.51 -7.44 -19.46
C ILE A 190 7.87 -8.81 -19.27
N SER A 191 8.66 -9.80 -18.78
CA SER A 191 8.13 -11.14 -18.56
C SER A 191 7.23 -11.17 -17.32
N GLY A 192 5.97 -11.59 -17.49
CA GLY A 192 5.06 -11.89 -16.39
C GLY A 192 5.33 -13.24 -15.70
N ALA A 193 6.04 -14.16 -16.39
CA ALA A 193 6.17 -15.56 -15.96
C ALA A 193 6.76 -15.75 -14.55
N PRO A 194 7.83 -15.05 -14.13
CA PRO A 194 8.35 -15.22 -12.77
C PRO A 194 7.33 -14.75 -11.71
N PHE A 195 6.59 -13.69 -11.97
CA PHE A 195 5.57 -13.20 -11.04
C PHE A 195 4.41 -14.20 -10.89
N GLU A 196 3.91 -14.76 -12.01
CA GLU A 196 2.85 -15.79 -12.00
C GLU A 196 3.28 -17.00 -11.18
N LYS A 197 4.49 -17.52 -11.41
CA LYS A 197 5.02 -18.63 -10.64
C LYS A 197 5.13 -18.33 -9.14
N ILE A 198 5.42 -17.09 -8.77
CA ILE A 198 5.46 -16.67 -7.36
C ILE A 198 4.04 -16.53 -6.78
N PHE A 199 3.04 -16.10 -7.57
CA PHE A 199 1.65 -16.16 -7.13
C PHE A 199 1.20 -17.60 -6.86
N ASP A 200 1.55 -18.56 -7.74
CA ASP A 200 1.28 -19.99 -7.52
C ASP A 200 1.92 -20.52 -6.23
N ILE A 201 3.18 -20.11 -5.94
CA ILE A 201 3.84 -20.43 -4.68
C ILE A 201 3.04 -19.89 -3.49
N ARG A 202 2.61 -18.65 -3.57
CA ARG A 202 1.88 -17.97 -2.49
C ARG A 202 0.51 -18.59 -2.21
N GLU A 203 -0.14 -19.09 -3.24
CA GLU A 203 -1.48 -19.70 -3.17
C GLU A 203 -1.44 -21.22 -2.92
N ASN A 204 -0.24 -21.80 -2.80
CA ASN A 204 0.00 -23.24 -2.71
C ASN A 204 -0.53 -24.03 -3.93
N ASN A 205 -0.52 -23.40 -5.11
CA ASN A 205 -0.98 -23.99 -6.36
C ASN A 205 0.12 -24.71 -7.14
N LEU A 206 1.35 -24.80 -6.62
CA LEU A 206 2.45 -25.48 -7.28
C LEU A 206 2.20 -26.98 -7.39
N VAL A 207 2.33 -27.51 -8.60
CA VAL A 207 2.24 -28.95 -8.88
C VAL A 207 3.43 -29.69 -8.29
N LYS A 208 4.59 -29.06 -8.18
CA LYS A 208 5.84 -29.60 -7.64
C LYS A 208 6.59 -28.54 -6.87
N THR A 209 7.13 -28.91 -5.71
CA THR A 209 8.05 -28.06 -4.94
C THR A 209 9.34 -27.85 -5.75
N LEU A 210 9.82 -26.60 -5.83
CA LEU A 210 11.07 -26.27 -6.49
C LEU A 210 12.26 -26.82 -5.70
N ASP A 211 13.26 -27.30 -6.40
CA ASP A 211 14.58 -27.54 -5.79
C ASP A 211 15.38 -26.23 -5.62
N GLU A 212 16.57 -26.32 -5.03
CA GLU A 212 17.40 -25.15 -4.74
C GLU A 212 17.85 -24.41 -6.01
N ALA A 213 18.19 -25.14 -7.06
CA ALA A 213 18.64 -24.55 -8.33
C ALA A 213 17.47 -23.86 -9.05
N GLU A 214 16.31 -24.52 -9.11
CA GLU A 214 15.07 -23.97 -9.69
C GLU A 214 14.60 -22.71 -8.94
N ALA A 215 14.71 -22.69 -7.59
CA ALA A 215 14.33 -21.55 -6.77
C ALA A 215 15.29 -20.36 -6.96
N ASN A 216 16.60 -20.61 -7.08
CA ASN A 216 17.60 -19.58 -7.37
C ASN A 216 17.41 -18.99 -8.78
N ASP A 217 17.15 -19.82 -9.78
CA ASP A 217 16.85 -19.36 -11.16
C ASP A 217 15.61 -18.48 -11.20
N LEU A 218 14.53 -18.91 -10.55
CA LEU A 218 13.30 -18.11 -10.44
C LEU A 218 13.56 -16.77 -9.74
N PHE A 219 14.36 -16.76 -8.67
CA PHE A 219 14.73 -15.53 -7.96
C PHE A 219 15.52 -14.59 -8.87
N GLY A 220 16.44 -15.10 -9.66
CA GLY A 220 17.21 -14.32 -10.64
C GLY A 220 16.29 -13.64 -11.65
N GLN A 221 15.37 -14.40 -12.26
CA GLN A 221 14.37 -13.87 -13.21
C GLN A 221 13.47 -12.83 -12.55
N TYR A 222 12.98 -13.09 -11.34
CA TYR A 222 12.14 -12.17 -10.59
C TYR A 222 12.84 -10.83 -10.32
N MET A 223 14.09 -10.88 -9.88
CA MET A 223 14.89 -9.68 -9.62
C MET A 223 15.14 -8.87 -10.90
N GLU A 224 15.46 -9.54 -12.01
CA GLU A 224 15.70 -8.89 -13.31
C GLU A 224 14.45 -8.13 -13.80
N GLU A 225 13.27 -8.74 -13.67
CA GLU A 225 12.03 -8.08 -14.08
C GLU A 225 11.67 -6.88 -13.18
N ILE A 226 11.96 -6.95 -11.88
CA ILE A 226 11.83 -5.78 -10.98
C ILE A 226 12.78 -4.65 -11.41
N GLU A 227 14.02 -4.96 -11.76
CA GLU A 227 14.98 -3.96 -12.26
C GLU A 227 14.48 -3.29 -13.54
N ARG A 228 13.86 -4.04 -14.44
CA ARG A 228 13.24 -3.48 -15.67
C ARG A 228 12.10 -2.52 -15.36
N VAL A 229 11.27 -2.84 -14.35
CA VAL A 229 10.22 -1.91 -13.88
C VAL A 229 10.84 -0.62 -13.34
N ILE A 230 11.90 -0.72 -12.53
CA ILE A 230 12.60 0.45 -11.99
C ILE A 230 13.17 1.31 -13.13
N ASP A 231 13.77 0.70 -14.13
CA ASP A 231 14.31 1.40 -15.29
C ASP A 231 13.22 2.09 -16.12
N ALA A 232 12.04 1.50 -16.20
CA ALA A 232 10.89 2.11 -16.85
C ALA A 232 10.40 3.35 -16.09
N VAL A 233 10.30 3.27 -14.77
CA VAL A 233 9.92 4.41 -13.89
C VAL A 233 10.93 5.56 -14.04
N ASN A 234 12.22 5.25 -14.12
CA ASN A 234 13.27 6.26 -14.25
C ASN A 234 13.22 7.02 -15.59
N LYS A 235 12.58 6.46 -16.62
CA LYS A 235 12.42 7.07 -17.95
C LYS A 235 11.14 7.91 -18.10
N VAL A 236 10.25 7.88 -17.12
CA VAL A 236 9.06 8.74 -17.12
C VAL A 236 9.51 10.19 -16.84
N GLU A 237 9.17 11.11 -17.72
CA GLU A 237 9.48 12.55 -17.59
C GLU A 237 8.51 13.28 -16.65
#